data_184c2ef36f6b81daa0b2589b55a97286
#
_entry.id   184c2ef36f6b81daa0b2589b55a97286
#
_cell.length_a   1.000
_cell.length_b   1.000
_cell.length_c   1.000
_cell.angle_alpha   90.00
_cell.angle_beta   90.00
_cell.angle_gamma   90.00
#
_symmetry.space_group_name_H-M   'P 1'
#
loop_
_entity.id
_entity.type
_entity.pdbx_description
1 polymer ?
#
loop_
_entity_poly.entity_id
_entity_poly.type
_entity_poly.pdbx_seq_one_letter_code
_entity_poly.pdbx_strand_id
1 'polypeptide(L)'
;MASKSTTFVLVHGAWSGGWCYSRVAALLRTRGHAVFTPTLTGQGERAHLLSGAINLSTHIEDVLGVFRFERLSDVVLAGHSYGGMVITGIADRIAEKIKTLAYLDAFVPEDGQSLFDINIPANTQRFIQGAGTLGGLAVPAPSAAHFGVNAADAPTVEALATPFPLGCFTEKIKLSGAYRSVQKHLYVHGTVLPRESPFKPFYERAKADGWSAHALACGHHVMLDEPEKTAELLESLV
;
A
#
# COMPACT_ATOMS: atom_id res chain seq x y z
N MET A 1 13.14 10.05 27.60
CA MET A 1 14.22 9.72 26.63
C MET A 1 13.70 10.12 25.26
N ALA A 2 14.47 10.88 24.46
CA ALA A 2 14.07 11.16 23.09
C ALA A 2 13.96 9.82 22.32
N SER A 3 12.85 9.56 21.67
CA SER A 3 12.71 8.36 20.84
C SER A 3 13.78 8.41 19.74
N LYS A 4 14.42 7.28 19.46
CA LYS A 4 15.42 7.22 18.39
C LYS A 4 14.72 7.54 17.06
N SER A 5 15.26 8.50 16.30
CA SER A 5 14.73 8.83 14.98
C SER A 5 14.71 7.57 14.08
N THR A 6 13.59 7.34 13.42
CA THR A 6 13.39 6.19 12.51
C THR A 6 12.98 6.70 11.13
N THR A 7 13.32 5.96 10.10
CA THR A 7 12.92 6.25 8.72
C THR A 7 11.71 5.42 8.33
N PHE A 8 10.69 6.08 7.78
CA PHE A 8 9.48 5.46 7.24
C PHE A 8 9.41 5.67 5.73
N VAL A 9 9.06 4.62 5.00
CA VAL A 9 8.67 4.69 3.59
C VAL A 9 7.25 4.15 3.47
N LEU A 10 6.32 5.02 3.05
CA LEU A 10 4.88 4.75 3.02
C LEU A 10 4.40 4.69 1.57
N VAL A 11 4.04 3.50 1.10
CA VAL A 11 3.66 3.21 -0.30
C VAL A 11 2.15 3.13 -0.42
N HIS A 12 1.57 4.00 -1.26
CA HIS A 12 0.14 4.08 -1.47
C HIS A 12 -0.45 2.92 -2.27
N GLY A 13 -1.76 2.76 -2.21
CA GLY A 13 -2.53 1.79 -2.98
C GLY A 13 -2.85 2.24 -4.41
N ALA A 14 -3.64 1.44 -5.11
CA ALA A 14 -4.14 1.80 -6.43
C ALA A 14 -4.99 3.09 -6.40
N TRP A 15 -5.02 3.82 -7.52
CA TRP A 15 -5.79 5.05 -7.77
C TRP A 15 -5.42 6.24 -6.89
N SER A 16 -4.40 6.11 -6.05
CA SER A 16 -4.00 7.10 -5.05
C SER A 16 -2.64 7.74 -5.40
N GLY A 17 -2.02 8.40 -4.45
CA GLY A 17 -0.69 9.00 -4.53
C GLY A 17 -0.12 9.18 -3.13
N GLY A 18 1.10 9.70 -3.02
CA GLY A 18 1.73 9.98 -1.72
C GLY A 18 0.90 10.89 -0.83
N TRP A 19 0.00 11.69 -1.41
CA TRP A 19 -0.92 12.59 -0.73
C TRP A 19 -1.80 11.91 0.33
N CYS A 20 -2.18 10.64 0.13
CA CYS A 20 -3.04 9.92 1.07
C CYS A 20 -2.40 9.71 2.43
N TYR A 21 -1.08 9.79 2.52
CA TYR A 21 -0.33 9.70 3.77
C TYR A 21 -0.02 11.05 4.43
N SER A 22 -0.49 12.17 3.89
CA SER A 22 -0.11 13.51 4.36
C SER A 22 -0.27 13.70 5.87
N ARG A 23 -1.38 13.23 6.46
CA ARG A 23 -1.65 13.31 7.91
C ARG A 23 -0.70 12.42 8.72
N VAL A 24 -0.57 11.16 8.35
CA VAL A 24 0.34 10.21 9.02
C VAL A 24 1.79 10.70 8.93
N ALA A 25 2.21 11.17 7.75
CA ALA A 25 3.56 11.69 7.56
C ALA A 25 3.82 12.94 8.41
N ALA A 26 2.85 13.85 8.53
CA ALA A 26 2.97 15.03 9.39
C ALA A 26 3.13 14.62 10.86
N LEU A 27 2.31 13.67 11.35
CA LEU A 27 2.39 13.15 12.72
C LEU A 27 3.75 12.51 13.00
N LEU A 28 4.23 11.62 12.13
CA LEU A 28 5.53 10.98 12.30
C LEU A 28 6.69 11.99 12.26
N ARG A 29 6.63 12.99 11.36
CA ARG A 29 7.66 14.05 11.28
C ARG A 29 7.68 14.93 12.53
N THR A 30 6.52 15.30 13.10
CA THR A 30 6.47 16.07 14.37
C THR A 30 7.06 15.29 15.56
N ARG A 31 7.09 13.96 15.48
CA ARG A 31 7.72 13.06 16.46
C ARG A 31 9.21 12.82 16.20
N GLY A 32 9.79 13.50 15.17
CA GLY A 32 11.22 13.46 14.88
C GLY A 32 11.68 12.38 13.90
N HIS A 33 10.77 11.77 13.17
CA HIS A 33 11.07 10.72 12.19
C HIS A 33 11.29 11.28 10.78
N ALA A 34 12.10 10.59 9.97
CA ALA A 34 12.20 10.82 8.53
C ALA A 34 11.08 10.05 7.81
N VAL A 35 10.31 10.71 6.94
CA VAL A 35 9.16 10.08 6.26
C VAL A 35 9.16 10.38 4.78
N PHE A 36 9.18 9.32 3.97
CA PHE A 36 9.07 9.33 2.52
C PHE A 36 7.72 8.77 2.10
N THR A 37 7.03 9.48 1.22
CA THR A 37 5.72 9.08 0.66
C THR A 37 5.77 9.12 -0.85
N PRO A 38 6.55 8.21 -1.51
CA PRO A 38 6.71 8.24 -2.95
C PRO A 38 5.38 8.02 -3.67
N THR A 39 5.13 8.80 -4.72
CA THR A 39 4.04 8.55 -5.65
C THR A 39 4.54 7.64 -6.77
N LEU A 40 3.85 6.52 -6.98
CA LEU A 40 4.19 5.53 -8.00
C LEU A 40 3.96 6.08 -9.41
N THR A 41 4.77 5.65 -10.37
CA THR A 41 4.70 6.11 -11.76
C THR A 41 3.30 5.93 -12.35
N GLY A 42 2.78 6.98 -12.99
CA GLY A 42 1.44 6.99 -13.59
C GLY A 42 0.31 7.29 -12.60
N GLN A 43 0.61 7.65 -11.34
CA GLN A 43 -0.38 7.93 -10.31
C GLN A 43 -0.23 9.34 -9.74
N GLY A 44 -1.31 9.85 -9.13
CA GLY A 44 -1.32 11.16 -8.47
C GLY A 44 -0.71 12.27 -9.34
N GLU A 45 0.21 13.06 -8.80
CA GLU A 45 0.92 14.12 -9.52
C GLU A 45 1.80 13.60 -10.68
N ARG A 46 2.01 12.30 -10.77
CA ARG A 46 2.73 11.63 -11.86
C ARG A 46 1.78 10.96 -12.88
N ALA A 47 0.48 11.25 -12.83
CA ALA A 47 -0.54 10.67 -13.71
C ALA A 47 -0.25 10.93 -15.21
N HIS A 48 0.43 12.04 -15.54
CA HIS A 48 0.86 12.36 -16.90
C HIS A 48 1.82 11.34 -17.52
N LEU A 49 2.41 10.46 -16.72
CA LEU A 49 3.29 9.37 -17.16
C LEU A 49 2.52 8.07 -17.43
N LEU A 50 1.19 8.04 -17.26
CA LEU A 50 0.40 6.82 -17.46
C LEU A 50 0.62 6.23 -18.86
N SER A 51 1.02 4.97 -18.90
CA SER A 51 1.26 4.23 -20.16
C SER A 51 1.01 2.74 -19.98
N GLY A 52 0.82 2.02 -21.08
CA GLY A 52 0.63 0.55 -21.08
C GLY A 52 1.87 -0.25 -20.69
N ALA A 53 3.05 0.39 -20.59
CA ALA A 53 4.29 -0.26 -20.16
C ALA A 53 4.44 -0.33 -18.64
N ILE A 54 3.60 0.40 -17.88
CA ILE A 54 3.66 0.42 -16.42
C ILE A 54 3.06 -0.87 -15.87
N ASN A 55 3.82 -1.52 -14.99
CA ASN A 55 3.47 -2.77 -14.35
C ASN A 55 3.96 -2.78 -12.88
N LEU A 56 3.78 -3.90 -12.17
CA LEU A 56 4.20 -4.05 -10.78
C LEU A 56 5.72 -3.85 -10.61
N SER A 57 6.52 -4.39 -11.53
CA SER A 57 7.97 -4.23 -11.52
C SER A 57 8.39 -2.76 -11.63
N THR A 58 7.70 -1.96 -12.45
CA THR A 58 7.91 -0.50 -12.53
C THR A 58 7.74 0.16 -11.17
N HIS A 59 6.65 -0.16 -10.46
CA HIS A 59 6.37 0.43 -9.15
C HIS A 59 7.34 -0.04 -8.05
N ILE A 60 7.82 -1.28 -8.14
CA ILE A 60 8.87 -1.78 -7.25
C ILE A 60 10.16 -0.98 -7.47
N GLU A 61 10.55 -0.73 -8.73
CA GLU A 61 11.74 0.07 -9.06
C GLU A 61 11.61 1.53 -8.64
N ASP A 62 10.41 2.14 -8.72
CA ASP A 62 10.17 3.50 -8.21
C ASP A 62 10.63 3.64 -6.75
N VAL A 63 10.25 2.69 -5.91
CA VAL A 63 10.53 2.76 -4.47
C VAL A 63 11.95 2.28 -4.14
N LEU A 64 12.47 1.28 -4.85
CA LEU A 64 13.90 0.89 -4.74
C LEU A 64 14.81 2.05 -5.10
N GLY A 65 14.40 2.90 -6.07
CA GLY A 65 15.06 4.16 -6.38
C GLY A 65 15.16 5.07 -5.16
N VAL A 66 14.06 5.23 -4.39
CA VAL A 66 14.09 6.01 -3.14
C VAL A 66 15.12 5.44 -2.16
N PHE A 67 15.09 4.13 -1.91
CA PHE A 67 16.09 3.49 -1.04
C PHE A 67 17.53 3.75 -1.49
N ARG A 68 17.78 3.68 -2.79
CA ARG A 68 19.13 3.85 -3.36
C ARG A 68 19.61 5.28 -3.27
N PHE A 69 18.80 6.25 -3.71
CA PHE A 69 19.27 7.64 -3.86
C PHE A 69 19.22 8.41 -2.54
N GLU A 70 18.32 8.05 -1.63
CA GLU A 70 18.28 8.56 -0.25
C GLU A 70 19.17 7.75 0.71
N ARG A 71 19.80 6.66 0.24
CA ARG A 71 20.71 5.78 1.01
C ARG A 71 20.05 5.22 2.27
N LEU A 72 18.81 4.77 2.13
CA LEU A 72 18.00 4.32 3.25
C LEU A 72 18.42 2.92 3.74
N SER A 73 18.36 2.74 5.07
CA SER A 73 18.53 1.47 5.79
C SER A 73 17.77 1.53 7.11
N ASP A 74 17.49 0.39 7.73
CA ASP A 74 16.75 0.27 8.99
C ASP A 74 15.36 0.93 8.92
N VAL A 75 14.64 0.67 7.82
CA VAL A 75 13.39 1.35 7.44
C VAL A 75 12.16 0.59 7.91
N VAL A 76 11.16 1.31 8.41
CA VAL A 76 9.77 0.84 8.48
C VAL A 76 9.14 1.05 7.11
N LEU A 77 8.93 -0.04 6.36
CA LEU A 77 8.34 -0.03 5.03
C LEU A 77 6.87 -0.41 5.14
N ALA A 78 5.98 0.53 4.84
CA ALA A 78 4.53 0.32 4.90
C ALA A 78 3.88 0.40 3.51
N GLY A 79 2.93 -0.49 3.24
CA GLY A 79 2.16 -0.50 2.00
C GLY A 79 0.67 -0.62 2.25
N HIS A 80 -0.12 0.23 1.59
CA HIS A 80 -1.57 0.19 1.63
C HIS A 80 -2.14 -0.54 0.41
N SER A 81 -3.12 -1.41 0.62
CA SER A 81 -3.87 -2.03 -0.50
C SER A 81 -2.94 -2.71 -1.52
N TYR A 82 -2.95 -2.30 -2.79
CA TYR A 82 -2.00 -2.71 -3.82
C TYR A 82 -0.53 -2.48 -3.41
N GLY A 83 -0.27 -1.44 -2.63
CA GLY A 83 1.08 -1.16 -2.10
C GLY A 83 1.69 -2.35 -1.35
N GLY A 84 0.88 -3.29 -0.84
CA GLY A 84 1.34 -4.55 -0.27
C GLY A 84 2.10 -5.43 -1.27
N MET A 85 1.65 -5.48 -2.54
CA MET A 85 2.39 -6.16 -3.63
C MET A 85 3.78 -5.54 -3.81
N VAL A 86 3.82 -4.19 -3.83
CA VAL A 86 5.06 -3.43 -4.04
C VAL A 86 6.04 -3.66 -2.91
N ILE A 87 5.61 -3.47 -1.64
CA ILE A 87 6.52 -3.60 -0.49
C ILE A 87 7.03 -5.02 -0.29
N THR A 88 6.22 -6.03 -0.65
CA THR A 88 6.67 -7.43 -0.62
C THR A 88 7.81 -7.66 -1.62
N GLY A 89 7.65 -7.15 -2.86
CA GLY A 89 8.70 -7.25 -3.89
C GLY A 89 9.97 -6.48 -3.54
N ILE A 90 9.86 -5.35 -2.84
CA ILE A 90 11.00 -4.60 -2.32
C ILE A 90 11.69 -5.39 -1.21
N ALA A 91 10.92 -5.84 -0.23
CA ALA A 91 11.45 -6.59 0.91
C ALA A 91 12.15 -7.89 0.48
N ASP A 92 11.68 -8.52 -0.60
CA ASP A 92 12.33 -9.72 -1.15
C ASP A 92 13.71 -9.44 -1.76
N ARG A 93 13.97 -8.19 -2.21
CA ARG A 93 15.23 -7.78 -2.84
C ARG A 93 16.24 -7.15 -1.88
N ILE A 94 15.76 -6.50 -0.81
CA ILE A 94 16.58 -5.72 0.12
C ILE A 94 16.14 -5.92 1.58
N ALA A 95 15.79 -7.15 1.97
CA ALA A 95 15.29 -7.48 3.31
C ALA A 95 16.18 -6.93 4.43
N GLU A 96 17.50 -6.92 4.22
CA GLU A 96 18.51 -6.44 5.17
C GLU A 96 18.41 -4.93 5.47
N LYS A 97 17.72 -4.16 4.63
CA LYS A 97 17.49 -2.72 4.84
C LYS A 97 16.17 -2.41 5.54
N ILE A 98 15.36 -3.44 5.77
CA ILE A 98 13.99 -3.29 6.28
C ILE A 98 13.93 -3.78 7.72
N LYS A 99 13.60 -2.86 8.63
CA LYS A 99 13.39 -3.13 10.05
C LYS A 99 12.04 -3.76 10.33
N THR A 100 11.01 -3.19 9.69
CA THR A 100 9.62 -3.61 9.86
C THR A 100 8.89 -3.56 8.52
N LEU A 101 8.14 -4.60 8.20
CA LEU A 101 7.27 -4.67 7.03
C LEU A 101 5.81 -4.54 7.48
N ALA A 102 5.14 -3.47 7.06
CA ALA A 102 3.80 -3.11 7.52
C ALA A 102 2.77 -3.10 6.39
N TYR A 103 1.70 -3.88 6.54
CA TYR A 103 0.59 -3.99 5.59
C TYR A 103 -0.64 -3.26 6.15
N LEU A 104 -1.07 -2.21 5.47
CA LEU A 104 -2.21 -1.39 5.87
C LEU A 104 -3.41 -1.72 4.98
N ASP A 105 -4.27 -2.60 5.44
CA ASP A 105 -5.41 -3.16 4.70
C ASP A 105 -5.01 -3.57 3.29
N ALA A 106 -3.99 -4.45 3.20
CA ALA A 106 -3.21 -4.66 1.99
C ALA A 106 -3.11 -6.13 1.56
N PHE A 107 -2.81 -6.33 0.28
CA PHE A 107 -2.51 -7.65 -0.28
C PHE A 107 -1.12 -8.12 0.18
N VAL A 108 -1.03 -9.42 0.50
CA VAL A 108 0.24 -10.08 0.86
C VAL A 108 0.43 -11.25 -0.10
N PRO A 109 1.17 -11.04 -1.21
CA PRO A 109 1.31 -12.07 -2.24
C PRO A 109 2.29 -13.17 -1.85
N GLU A 110 2.15 -14.30 -2.52
CA GLU A 110 3.15 -15.35 -2.63
C GLU A 110 3.78 -15.36 -4.02
N ASP A 111 4.89 -16.10 -4.17
CA ASP A 111 5.59 -16.19 -5.46
C ASP A 111 4.66 -16.64 -6.59
N GLY A 112 4.78 -16.00 -7.75
CA GLY A 112 3.99 -16.28 -8.94
C GLY A 112 2.56 -15.75 -8.94
N GLN A 113 2.10 -15.04 -7.89
CA GLN A 113 0.77 -14.44 -7.84
C GLN A 113 0.75 -13.02 -8.42
N SER A 114 -0.29 -12.72 -9.17
CA SER A 114 -0.70 -11.35 -9.50
C SER A 114 -1.75 -10.86 -8.50
N LEU A 115 -2.06 -9.55 -8.51
CA LEU A 115 -3.15 -9.05 -7.68
C LEU A 115 -4.49 -9.69 -8.09
N PHE A 116 -4.70 -9.95 -9.38
CA PHE A 116 -5.92 -10.60 -9.84
C PHE A 116 -6.07 -12.05 -9.36
N ASP A 117 -4.95 -12.75 -9.12
CA ASP A 117 -4.99 -14.13 -8.59
C ASP A 117 -5.44 -14.17 -7.10
N ILE A 118 -5.19 -13.09 -6.34
CA ILE A 118 -5.44 -13.04 -4.89
C ILE A 118 -6.57 -12.09 -4.47
N ASN A 119 -7.22 -11.43 -5.43
CA ASN A 119 -8.39 -10.60 -5.19
C ASN A 119 -9.67 -11.45 -5.26
N ILE A 120 -10.76 -10.94 -4.68
CA ILE A 120 -12.07 -11.59 -4.86
C ILE A 120 -12.52 -11.51 -6.32
N PRO A 121 -13.09 -12.59 -6.90
CA PRO A 121 -13.41 -12.65 -8.33
C PRO A 121 -14.30 -11.50 -8.82
N ALA A 122 -15.28 -11.07 -8.01
CA ALA A 122 -16.17 -9.97 -8.36
C ALA A 122 -15.42 -8.64 -8.58
N ASN A 123 -14.37 -8.36 -7.78
CA ASN A 123 -13.54 -7.18 -7.95
C ASN A 123 -12.69 -7.29 -9.23
N THR A 124 -12.07 -8.45 -9.45
CA THR A 124 -11.26 -8.70 -10.65
C THR A 124 -12.10 -8.51 -11.92
N GLN A 125 -13.31 -9.09 -11.97
CA GLN A 125 -14.21 -8.94 -13.10
C GLN A 125 -14.59 -7.47 -13.35
N ARG A 126 -14.93 -6.73 -12.28
CA ARG A 126 -15.25 -5.30 -12.38
C ARG A 126 -14.06 -4.49 -12.91
N PHE A 127 -12.85 -4.77 -12.43
CA PHE A 127 -11.64 -4.07 -12.90
C PHE A 127 -11.35 -4.34 -14.37
N ILE A 128 -11.52 -5.58 -14.83
CA ILE A 128 -11.37 -5.93 -16.25
C ILE A 128 -12.42 -5.19 -17.11
N GLN A 129 -13.68 -5.17 -16.67
CA GLN A 129 -14.74 -4.44 -17.38
C GLN A 129 -14.45 -2.93 -17.41
N GLY A 130 -14.03 -2.37 -16.28
CA GLY A 130 -13.63 -0.96 -16.19
C GLY A 130 -12.46 -0.63 -17.10
N ALA A 131 -11.45 -1.48 -17.17
CA ALA A 131 -10.31 -1.27 -18.07
C ALA A 131 -10.73 -1.21 -19.54
N GLY A 132 -11.76 -1.95 -19.94
CA GLY A 132 -12.34 -1.88 -21.28
C GLY A 132 -12.79 -0.47 -21.68
N THR A 133 -13.26 0.34 -20.75
CA THR A 133 -13.69 1.74 -21.00
C THR A 133 -12.52 2.67 -21.30
N LEU A 134 -11.30 2.27 -20.95
CA LEU A 134 -10.06 3.00 -21.20
C LEU A 134 -9.12 2.24 -22.17
N GLY A 135 -9.70 1.46 -23.07
CA GLY A 135 -8.96 0.72 -24.11
C GLY A 135 -7.98 -0.34 -23.55
N GLY A 136 -8.22 -0.85 -22.34
CA GLY A 136 -7.34 -1.82 -21.68
C GLY A 136 -6.07 -1.21 -21.06
N LEU A 137 -5.91 0.10 -21.11
CA LEU A 137 -4.72 0.78 -20.59
C LEU A 137 -4.70 0.83 -19.06
N ALA A 138 -5.84 1.18 -18.47
CA ALA A 138 -5.94 1.44 -17.02
C ALA A 138 -7.36 1.12 -16.52
N VAL A 139 -7.49 0.96 -15.23
CA VAL A 139 -8.75 0.76 -14.51
C VAL A 139 -9.20 2.10 -13.92
N PRO A 140 -10.42 2.58 -14.22
CA PRO A 140 -10.98 3.78 -13.60
C PRO A 140 -11.05 3.66 -12.09
N ALA A 141 -10.86 4.78 -11.38
CA ALA A 141 -10.99 4.80 -9.92
C ALA A 141 -12.44 4.49 -9.50
N PRO A 142 -12.64 3.58 -8.54
CA PRO A 142 -13.92 3.44 -7.85
C PRO A 142 -14.25 4.69 -7.02
N SER A 143 -15.54 4.91 -6.69
CA SER A 143 -15.93 6.00 -5.81
C SER A 143 -15.35 5.86 -4.40
N ALA A 144 -15.23 6.98 -3.67
CA ALA A 144 -14.82 6.99 -2.27
C ALA A 144 -15.72 6.10 -1.39
N ALA A 145 -17.03 6.10 -1.66
CA ALA A 145 -17.99 5.25 -0.97
C ALA A 145 -17.71 3.75 -1.13
N HIS A 146 -17.15 3.33 -2.29
CA HIS A 146 -16.75 1.95 -2.52
C HIS A 146 -15.70 1.46 -1.51
N PHE A 147 -14.85 2.35 -1.04
CA PHE A 147 -13.79 2.08 -0.08
C PHE A 147 -14.21 2.35 1.37
N GLY A 148 -15.44 2.80 1.61
CA GLY A 148 -15.90 3.17 2.94
C GLY A 148 -15.19 4.40 3.51
N VAL A 149 -14.69 5.28 2.65
CA VAL A 149 -14.03 6.53 3.06
C VAL A 149 -15.03 7.42 3.80
N ASN A 150 -14.61 8.03 4.90
CA ASN A 150 -15.44 8.93 5.66
C ASN A 150 -15.91 10.15 4.85
N ALA A 151 -17.03 10.76 5.25
CA ALA A 151 -17.67 11.83 4.49
C ALA A 151 -16.80 13.10 4.34
N ALA A 152 -15.90 13.36 5.29
CA ALA A 152 -15.02 14.53 5.25
C ALA A 152 -13.90 14.38 4.20
N ASP A 153 -13.40 13.16 3.99
CA ASP A 153 -12.31 12.88 3.08
C ASP A 153 -12.77 12.45 1.67
N ALA A 154 -14.02 11.98 1.53
CA ALA A 154 -14.55 11.48 0.27
C ALA A 154 -14.38 12.47 -0.90
N PRO A 155 -14.68 13.79 -0.77
CA PRO A 155 -14.45 14.75 -1.86
C PRO A 155 -12.99 14.85 -2.29
N THR A 156 -12.05 14.78 -1.34
CA THR A 156 -10.62 14.82 -1.63
C THR A 156 -10.18 13.56 -2.36
N VAL A 157 -10.62 12.39 -1.91
CA VAL A 157 -10.30 11.09 -2.54
C VAL A 157 -10.81 11.08 -3.99
N GLU A 158 -12.04 11.51 -4.24
CA GLU A 158 -12.64 11.56 -5.59
C GLU A 158 -11.93 12.56 -6.50
N ALA A 159 -11.54 13.71 -5.99
CA ALA A 159 -10.85 14.74 -6.76
C ALA A 159 -9.40 14.36 -7.14
N LEU A 160 -8.72 13.60 -6.29
CA LEU A 160 -7.30 13.25 -6.46
C LEU A 160 -7.07 11.82 -6.98
N ALA A 161 -8.11 11.01 -7.09
CA ALA A 161 -8.00 9.67 -7.65
C ALA A 161 -7.66 9.70 -9.15
N THR A 162 -6.74 8.85 -9.57
CA THR A 162 -6.30 8.73 -10.96
C THR A 162 -6.52 7.31 -11.50
N PRO A 163 -6.77 7.10 -12.80
CA PRO A 163 -6.84 5.75 -13.37
C PRO A 163 -5.57 4.96 -13.08
N PHE A 164 -5.72 3.65 -12.80
CA PHE A 164 -4.60 2.80 -12.37
C PHE A 164 -4.17 1.84 -13.48
N PRO A 165 -2.85 1.72 -13.81
CA PRO A 165 -2.37 0.88 -14.90
C PRO A 165 -2.81 -0.58 -14.74
N LEU A 166 -3.44 -1.16 -15.76
CA LEU A 166 -3.91 -2.55 -15.72
C LEU A 166 -2.76 -3.54 -15.53
N GLY A 167 -1.59 -3.27 -16.13
CA GLY A 167 -0.39 -4.10 -16.02
C GLY A 167 0.04 -4.37 -14.59
N CYS A 168 -0.22 -3.42 -13.67
CA CYS A 168 0.10 -3.57 -12.25
C CYS A 168 -0.76 -4.63 -11.53
N PHE A 169 -1.96 -4.90 -12.04
CA PHE A 169 -2.85 -5.91 -11.47
C PHE A 169 -2.62 -7.31 -12.05
N THR A 170 -2.08 -7.38 -13.27
CA THR A 170 -1.93 -8.63 -14.02
C THR A 170 -0.52 -9.21 -13.94
N GLU A 171 0.50 -8.41 -13.69
CA GLU A 171 1.86 -8.93 -13.56
C GLU A 171 1.99 -9.82 -12.33
N LYS A 172 2.56 -11.01 -12.55
CA LYS A 172 2.88 -11.96 -11.47
C LYS A 172 4.17 -11.58 -10.79
N ILE A 173 4.10 -11.41 -9.47
CA ILE A 173 5.28 -11.11 -8.66
C ILE A 173 6.25 -12.31 -8.65
N LYS A 174 7.55 -12.02 -8.66
CA LYS A 174 8.61 -13.02 -8.48
C LYS A 174 9.27 -12.81 -7.14
N LEU A 175 9.20 -13.79 -6.28
CA LEU A 175 9.73 -13.76 -4.92
C LEU A 175 10.65 -14.96 -4.68
N SER A 176 11.79 -14.71 -4.06
CA SER A 176 12.69 -15.74 -3.55
C SER A 176 12.27 -16.26 -2.17
N GLY A 177 11.44 -15.51 -1.47
CA GLY A 177 11.05 -15.73 -0.10
C GLY A 177 11.90 -14.95 0.91
N ALA A 178 12.86 -14.16 0.47
CA ALA A 178 13.76 -13.38 1.34
C ALA A 178 13.01 -12.36 2.21
N TYR A 179 11.87 -11.82 1.75
CA TYR A 179 11.03 -10.90 2.53
C TYR A 179 10.59 -11.49 3.89
N ARG A 180 10.53 -12.82 4.03
CA ARG A 180 10.17 -13.49 5.28
C ARG A 180 11.26 -13.40 6.36
N SER A 181 12.48 -13.01 5.97
CA SER A 181 13.58 -12.78 6.93
C SER A 181 13.46 -11.45 7.67
N VAL A 182 12.58 -10.54 7.24
CA VAL A 182 12.26 -9.34 7.99
C VAL A 182 11.63 -9.75 9.33
N GLN A 183 12.22 -9.30 10.43
CA GLN A 183 11.88 -9.84 11.76
C GLN A 183 10.53 -9.34 12.30
N LYS A 184 10.14 -8.12 11.94
CA LYS A 184 8.93 -7.48 12.46
C LYS A 184 7.91 -7.29 11.34
N HIS A 185 6.72 -7.81 11.55
CA HIS A 185 5.60 -7.64 10.63
C HIS A 185 4.40 -7.01 11.34
N LEU A 186 3.74 -6.09 10.67
CA LEU A 186 2.49 -5.46 11.10
C LEU A 186 1.42 -5.67 10.04
N TYR A 187 0.22 -6.01 10.47
CA TYR A 187 -0.99 -5.94 9.64
C TYR A 187 -2.06 -5.08 10.31
N VAL A 188 -2.57 -4.09 9.60
CA VAL A 188 -3.71 -3.28 10.05
C VAL A 188 -4.88 -3.52 9.11
N HIS A 189 -6.04 -3.90 9.66
CA HIS A 189 -7.25 -4.21 8.88
C HIS A 189 -8.37 -3.21 9.18
N GLY A 190 -8.92 -2.57 8.13
CA GLY A 190 -10.12 -1.75 8.19
C GLY A 190 -11.37 -2.63 8.18
N THR A 191 -12.22 -2.55 9.22
CA THR A 191 -13.34 -3.47 9.39
C THR A 191 -14.68 -2.94 8.85
N VAL A 192 -14.75 -1.66 8.49
CA VAL A 192 -15.99 -1.01 8.01
C VAL A 192 -15.94 -0.84 6.50
N LEU A 193 -16.25 -1.91 5.77
CA LEU A 193 -16.43 -1.87 4.33
C LEU A 193 -17.90 -2.12 3.97
N PRO A 194 -18.45 -1.42 2.95
CA PRO A 194 -19.84 -1.64 2.51
C PRO A 194 -20.05 -2.98 1.77
N ARG A 195 -19.05 -3.81 1.72
CA ARG A 195 -19.00 -5.09 0.98
C ARG A 195 -18.02 -6.06 1.62
N GLU A 196 -17.95 -7.28 1.08
CA GLU A 196 -16.94 -8.26 1.47
C GLU A 196 -15.52 -7.68 1.31
N SER A 197 -14.71 -7.77 2.36
CA SER A 197 -13.33 -7.30 2.35
C SER A 197 -12.40 -8.33 1.70
N PRO A 198 -11.66 -7.99 0.65
CA PRO A 198 -10.63 -8.85 0.10
C PRO A 198 -9.41 -9.00 1.03
N PHE A 199 -9.33 -8.18 2.09
CA PHE A 199 -8.18 -8.09 2.98
C PHE A 199 -8.32 -8.92 4.25
N LYS A 200 -9.55 -9.29 4.63
CA LYS A 200 -9.81 -10.12 5.81
C LYS A 200 -9.01 -11.45 5.82
N PRO A 201 -8.89 -12.20 4.71
CA PRO A 201 -8.08 -13.42 4.70
C PRO A 201 -6.61 -13.17 5.02
N PHE A 202 -6.03 -12.05 4.57
CA PHE A 202 -4.64 -11.69 4.87
C PHE A 202 -4.48 -11.29 6.34
N TYR A 203 -5.44 -10.59 6.92
CA TYR A 203 -5.47 -10.27 8.35
C TYR A 203 -5.50 -11.54 9.21
N GLU A 204 -6.37 -12.49 8.89
CA GLU A 204 -6.45 -13.75 9.65
C GLU A 204 -5.16 -14.58 9.50
N ARG A 205 -4.57 -14.60 8.31
CA ARG A 205 -3.26 -15.23 8.09
C ARG A 205 -2.17 -14.55 8.93
N ALA A 206 -2.10 -13.22 8.92
CA ALA A 206 -1.14 -12.46 9.71
C ALA A 206 -1.22 -12.79 11.20
N LYS A 207 -2.43 -12.93 11.75
CA LYS A 207 -2.64 -13.40 13.13
C LYS A 207 -2.11 -14.81 13.35
N ALA A 208 -2.41 -15.73 12.44
CA ALA A 208 -1.96 -17.13 12.54
C ALA A 208 -0.43 -17.23 12.46
N ASP A 209 0.20 -16.36 11.67
CA ASP A 209 1.66 -16.27 11.51
C ASP A 209 2.36 -15.50 12.67
N GLY A 210 1.60 -15.03 13.66
CA GLY A 210 2.14 -14.35 14.84
C GLY A 210 2.60 -12.92 14.59
N TRP A 211 2.12 -12.27 13.52
CA TRP A 211 2.40 -10.87 13.25
C TRP A 211 1.69 -9.95 14.26
N SER A 212 2.18 -8.73 14.43
CA SER A 212 1.39 -7.69 15.11
C SER A 212 0.19 -7.35 14.25
N ALA A 213 -1.00 -7.83 14.60
CA ALA A 213 -2.21 -7.71 13.78
C ALA A 213 -3.30 -6.94 14.53
N HIS A 214 -3.79 -5.86 13.91
CA HIS A 214 -4.76 -4.94 14.51
C HIS A 214 -5.95 -4.72 13.58
N ALA A 215 -7.15 -4.67 14.15
CA ALA A 215 -8.38 -4.30 13.47
C ALA A 215 -8.82 -2.91 13.90
N LEU A 216 -9.11 -2.04 12.94
CA LEU A 216 -9.60 -0.68 13.17
C LEU A 216 -11.04 -0.55 12.66
N ALA A 217 -11.90 0.14 13.41
CA ALA A 217 -13.29 0.39 13.03
C ALA A 217 -13.40 1.55 12.02
N CYS A 218 -12.74 1.39 10.86
CA CYS A 218 -12.67 2.38 9.80
C CYS A 218 -12.78 1.71 8.41
N GLY A 219 -12.87 2.52 7.35
CA GLY A 219 -12.86 2.06 5.97
C GLY A 219 -11.50 1.55 5.50
N HIS A 220 -11.39 1.35 4.18
CA HIS A 220 -10.17 0.84 3.54
C HIS A 220 -8.96 1.78 3.66
N HIS A 221 -9.18 3.09 3.64
CA HIS A 221 -8.10 4.08 3.73
C HIS A 221 -7.77 4.38 5.20
N VAL A 222 -7.21 3.40 5.92
CA VAL A 222 -6.89 3.50 7.35
C VAL A 222 -6.05 4.74 7.69
N MET A 223 -5.18 5.19 6.78
CA MET A 223 -4.33 6.37 6.95
C MET A 223 -5.10 7.70 6.85
N LEU A 224 -6.28 7.71 6.25
CA LEU A 224 -7.17 8.87 6.18
C LEU A 224 -8.19 8.86 7.32
N ASP A 225 -8.78 7.71 7.58
CA ASP A 225 -9.82 7.57 8.60
C ASP A 225 -9.27 7.61 10.03
N GLU A 226 -8.11 6.98 10.27
CA GLU A 226 -7.49 6.83 11.59
C GLU A 226 -5.98 7.18 11.55
N PRO A 227 -5.61 8.42 11.17
CA PRO A 227 -4.21 8.79 10.96
C PRO A 227 -3.35 8.70 12.22
N GLU A 228 -3.88 9.12 13.39
CA GLU A 228 -3.19 9.05 14.68
C GLU A 228 -2.90 7.60 15.06
N LYS A 229 -3.93 6.75 14.97
CA LYS A 229 -3.80 5.33 15.29
C LYS A 229 -2.88 4.60 14.34
N THR A 230 -2.93 4.95 13.05
CA THR A 230 -2.03 4.41 12.04
C THR A 230 -0.57 4.79 12.35
N ALA A 231 -0.30 6.05 12.70
CA ALA A 231 1.03 6.50 13.08
C ALA A 231 1.55 5.77 14.34
N GLU A 232 0.72 5.65 15.39
CA GLU A 232 1.05 4.92 16.63
C GLU A 232 1.41 3.46 16.35
N LEU A 233 0.62 2.76 15.53
CA LEU A 233 0.87 1.37 15.20
C LEU A 233 2.17 1.18 14.40
N LEU A 234 2.48 2.09 13.46
CA LEU A 234 3.73 2.09 12.73
C LEU A 234 4.94 2.32 13.65
N GLU A 235 4.82 3.19 14.66
CA GLU A 235 5.87 3.45 15.64
C GLU A 235 6.03 2.33 16.68
N SER A 236 4.98 1.58 16.97
CA SER A 236 5.01 0.55 18.02
C SER A 236 6.04 -0.57 17.78
N LEU A 237 6.49 -0.72 16.54
CA LEU A 237 7.45 -1.74 16.11
C LEU A 237 8.86 -1.21 15.83
N VAL A 238 9.12 0.03 16.19
CA VAL A 238 10.43 0.70 16.00
C VAL A 238 11.48 0.21 16.99
#